data_8f7bc71824eb55d80f70b0f7be31d546
#
_entry.id   8f7bc71824eb55d80f70b0f7be31d546
#
_cell.length_a   1.000
_cell.length_b   1.000
_cell.length_c   1.000
_cell.angle_alpha   90.00
_cell.angle_beta   90.00
_cell.angle_gamma   90.00
#
_symmetry.space_group_name_H-M   'P 1'
#
loop_
_entity.id
_entity.type
_entity.pdbx_description
1 polymer ?
#
loop_
_entity_poly.entity_id
_entity_poly.type
_entity_poly.pdbx_seq_one_letter_code
_entity_poly.pdbx_strand_id
1 'polypeptide(L)'
;MISKIRKTLIRIIQILIFILPFVLGTIGLTKLNGGNIIDAAYMTCRLYGMDADLPDEINGYVEAARWLAPFATASGILLVIEALGKRLSNWFKCFNKNNIVVYGNSVTREFLLSSLAHRGIRPVDNAIVKAEKHVILFDTDEENIDFYTKHQNELEGKQVYIHLNEMNQLSIKNPSLHVFSMTEIAARLFWREEPVSFGKIERGKYRILIVGFEDLGQEVLKYGLLNNIFAPTQQIEYHIFGETHHFFDWHRELDKMLPDQIIVHETSVYEERELISQADRIIFCGGDRDNMTAASNILAYYNMKSDVELYAAIYDKDVLELIGTTDVIKPFASMEELCTRDYILNEKLNQNAIKTHNLYNSNVTNPEWKIEWKDLSAFLRYSNISSADFNEVRRRYIDYYSDTLSDQELVAILTELEHIRWCRYHYMNNWVLGEKKDKILRTHPCLIPFDELTQEEIDKDQVIVEQFIREYRAERKG
;
A
#
# COMPACT_ATOMS: atom_id res chain seq x y z
N MET A 1 -1.64 -25.35 3.65
CA MET A 1 -1.43 -26.76 4.01
C MET A 1 -1.14 -27.65 2.79
N ILE A 2 -1.90 -27.62 1.73
CA ILE A 2 -1.74 -28.44 0.50
C ILE A 2 -0.39 -28.21 -0.20
N SER A 3 0.09 -26.96 -0.30
CA SER A 3 1.36 -26.63 -0.97
C SER A 3 2.59 -27.15 -0.19
N LYS A 4 2.52 -27.14 1.14
CA LYS A 4 3.59 -27.64 2.01
C LYS A 4 3.69 -29.19 1.91
N ILE A 5 2.55 -29.86 1.87
CA ILE A 5 2.46 -31.32 1.67
C ILE A 5 3.03 -31.69 0.30
N ARG A 6 2.68 -30.97 -0.77
CA ARG A 6 3.19 -31.19 -2.13
C ARG A 6 4.71 -31.02 -2.20
N LYS A 7 5.27 -29.98 -1.58
CA LYS A 7 6.72 -29.77 -1.52
C LYS A 7 7.46 -30.89 -0.76
N THR A 8 6.89 -31.35 0.35
CA THR A 8 7.46 -32.46 1.13
C THR A 8 7.39 -33.77 0.33
N LEU A 9 6.30 -34.03 -0.34
CA LEU A 9 6.14 -35.23 -1.18
C LEU A 9 7.15 -35.26 -2.33
N ILE A 10 7.36 -34.14 -3.01
CA ILE A 10 8.38 -34.02 -4.08
C ILE A 10 9.78 -34.30 -3.55
N ARG A 11 10.14 -33.78 -2.36
CA ARG A 11 11.45 -34.06 -1.74
C ARG A 11 11.63 -35.55 -1.41
N ILE A 12 10.59 -36.20 -0.88
CA ILE A 12 10.61 -37.62 -0.58
C ILE A 12 10.82 -38.44 -1.87
N ILE A 13 10.10 -38.11 -2.94
CA ILE A 13 10.25 -38.77 -4.24
C ILE A 13 11.66 -38.57 -4.79
N GLN A 14 12.23 -37.39 -4.69
CA GLN A 14 13.61 -37.12 -5.12
C GLN A 14 14.62 -37.97 -4.35
N ILE A 15 14.50 -38.07 -3.03
CA ILE A 15 15.36 -38.91 -2.19
C ILE A 15 15.23 -40.38 -2.59
N LEU A 16 14.00 -40.84 -2.82
CA LEU A 16 13.74 -42.24 -3.24
C LEU A 16 14.39 -42.55 -4.59
N ILE A 17 14.37 -41.62 -5.55
CA ILE A 17 15.02 -41.79 -6.87
C ILE A 17 16.51 -42.06 -6.73
N PHE A 18 17.21 -41.43 -5.75
CA PHE A 18 18.63 -41.67 -5.49
C PHE A 18 18.89 -42.92 -4.68
N ILE A 19 18.08 -43.23 -3.70
CA ILE A 19 18.33 -44.38 -2.80
C ILE A 19 17.91 -45.72 -3.43
N LEU A 20 16.84 -45.75 -4.20
CA LEU A 20 16.26 -46.99 -4.74
C LEU A 20 17.25 -47.75 -5.63
N PRO A 21 17.93 -47.14 -6.61
CA PRO A 21 18.92 -47.85 -7.43
C PRO A 21 20.08 -48.40 -6.61
N PHE A 22 20.54 -47.65 -5.57
CA PHE A 22 21.61 -48.09 -4.68
C PHE A 22 21.21 -49.34 -3.90
N VAL A 23 19.99 -49.38 -3.34
CA VAL A 23 19.48 -50.54 -2.60
C VAL A 23 19.33 -51.75 -3.52
N LEU A 24 18.67 -51.56 -4.68
CA LEU A 24 18.47 -52.62 -5.66
C LEU A 24 19.81 -53.19 -6.17
N GLY A 25 20.73 -52.32 -6.57
CA GLY A 25 22.06 -52.75 -7.05
C GLY A 25 22.87 -53.49 -6.01
N THR A 26 22.89 -52.99 -4.77
CA THR A 26 23.60 -53.65 -3.67
C THR A 26 23.01 -55.01 -3.36
N ILE A 27 21.69 -55.16 -3.26
CA ILE A 27 21.01 -56.45 -3.04
C ILE A 27 21.30 -57.40 -4.20
N GLY A 28 21.18 -56.90 -5.42
CA GLY A 28 21.38 -57.76 -6.61
C GLY A 28 22.82 -58.25 -6.76
N LEU A 29 23.79 -57.36 -6.58
CA LEU A 29 25.23 -57.71 -6.67
C LEU A 29 25.71 -58.57 -5.49
N THR A 30 25.20 -58.36 -4.27
CA THR A 30 25.50 -59.25 -3.13
C THR A 30 25.11 -60.66 -3.40
N LYS A 31 23.98 -60.92 -4.08
CA LYS A 31 23.51 -62.26 -4.46
C LYS A 31 24.39 -62.91 -5.54
N LEU A 32 25.06 -62.10 -6.36
CA LEU A 32 25.96 -62.61 -7.44
C LEU A 32 27.40 -62.76 -6.92
N ASN A 33 27.86 -61.94 -6.00
CA ASN A 33 29.23 -61.93 -5.50
C ASN A 33 29.47 -62.77 -4.25
N GLY A 34 28.70 -63.83 -4.02
CA GLY A 34 28.94 -64.72 -2.89
C GLY A 34 28.72 -64.11 -1.49
N GLY A 35 27.95 -63.01 -1.41
CA GLY A 35 27.52 -62.37 -0.13
C GLY A 35 28.37 -61.22 0.35
N ASN A 36 29.39 -60.76 -0.40
CA ASN A 36 30.20 -59.59 -0.01
C ASN A 36 29.41 -58.28 -0.29
N ILE A 37 28.83 -57.71 0.76
CA ILE A 37 28.01 -56.47 0.69
C ILE A 37 28.85 -55.26 0.36
N ILE A 38 30.11 -55.16 0.84
CA ILE A 38 30.95 -53.98 0.66
C ILE A 38 31.34 -53.86 -0.81
N ASP A 39 31.77 -54.94 -1.46
CA ASP A 39 32.12 -54.94 -2.88
C ASP A 39 30.88 -54.70 -3.73
N ALA A 40 29.73 -55.29 -3.37
CA ALA A 40 28.45 -55.03 -4.02
C ALA A 40 28.02 -53.57 -3.96
N ALA A 41 28.16 -52.91 -2.80
CA ALA A 41 27.89 -51.50 -2.63
C ALA A 41 28.82 -50.61 -3.46
N TYR A 42 30.13 -50.96 -3.49
CA TYR A 42 31.11 -50.24 -4.31
C TYR A 42 30.80 -50.35 -5.81
N MET A 43 30.50 -51.58 -6.31
CA MET A 43 30.09 -51.79 -7.70
C MET A 43 28.79 -51.07 -8.02
N THR A 44 27.85 -51.01 -7.07
CA THR A 44 26.61 -50.23 -7.22
C THR A 44 26.88 -48.72 -7.35
N CYS A 45 27.84 -48.18 -6.59
CA CYS A 45 28.22 -46.78 -6.77
C CYS A 45 28.76 -46.51 -8.20
N ARG A 46 29.50 -47.45 -8.79
CA ARG A 46 30.03 -47.31 -10.17
C ARG A 46 28.90 -47.25 -11.20
N LEU A 47 27.76 -47.88 -10.96
CA LEU A 47 26.57 -47.78 -11.84
C LEU A 47 26.07 -46.33 -12.02
N TYR A 48 26.18 -45.50 -11.01
CA TYR A 48 25.82 -44.07 -11.10
C TYR A 48 26.73 -43.31 -12.07
N GLY A 49 28.00 -43.74 -12.23
CA GLY A 49 28.96 -43.21 -13.19
C GLY A 49 28.93 -43.87 -14.57
N MET A 50 28.05 -44.82 -14.80
CA MET A 50 28.01 -45.67 -16.01
C MET A 50 29.31 -46.43 -16.23
N ASP A 51 30.12 -46.65 -15.21
CA ASP A 51 31.40 -47.32 -15.25
C ASP A 51 31.37 -48.54 -14.31
N ALA A 52 30.65 -49.61 -14.70
CA ALA A 52 30.64 -50.82 -13.91
C ALA A 52 30.89 -52.05 -14.81
N ASP A 53 31.93 -52.80 -14.44
CA ASP A 53 32.14 -54.15 -14.97
C ASP A 53 31.14 -55.09 -14.30
N LEU A 54 30.06 -55.42 -15.00
CA LEU A 54 29.06 -56.32 -14.52
C LEU A 54 29.35 -57.76 -14.92
N PRO A 55 28.98 -58.73 -14.09
CA PRO A 55 29.06 -60.16 -14.48
C PRO A 55 28.25 -60.42 -15.75
N ASP A 56 28.66 -61.45 -16.53
CA ASP A 56 27.94 -61.85 -17.75
C ASP A 56 26.47 -62.20 -17.49
N GLU A 57 26.18 -62.79 -16.33
CA GLU A 57 24.79 -63.07 -15.90
C GLU A 57 24.40 -62.09 -14.79
N ILE A 58 23.40 -61.27 -15.04
CA ILE A 58 22.82 -60.32 -14.10
C ILE A 58 21.39 -60.68 -13.72
N ASN A 59 21.00 -60.38 -12.47
CA ASN A 59 19.63 -60.59 -12.02
C ASN A 59 18.77 -59.32 -12.22
N GLY A 60 17.46 -59.47 -12.11
CA GLY A 60 16.53 -58.37 -12.35
C GLY A 60 16.75 -57.15 -11.42
N TYR A 61 17.33 -57.29 -10.21
CA TYR A 61 17.67 -56.19 -9.31
C TYR A 61 18.84 -55.36 -9.87
N VAL A 62 19.85 -56.01 -10.38
CA VAL A 62 21.01 -55.34 -10.99
C VAL A 62 20.61 -54.67 -12.29
N GLU A 63 19.77 -55.34 -13.10
CA GLU A 63 19.24 -54.75 -14.35
C GLU A 63 18.43 -53.48 -14.08
N ALA A 64 17.54 -53.48 -13.09
CA ALA A 64 16.81 -52.32 -12.69
C ALA A 64 17.74 -51.18 -12.19
N ALA A 65 18.72 -51.49 -11.36
CA ALA A 65 19.67 -50.54 -10.85
C ALA A 65 20.54 -49.92 -11.96
N ARG A 66 20.96 -50.75 -12.96
CA ARG A 66 21.76 -50.33 -14.12
C ARG A 66 21.10 -49.23 -14.94
N TRP A 67 19.76 -49.30 -15.10
CA TRP A 67 19.01 -48.28 -15.81
C TRP A 67 18.65 -47.06 -14.92
N LEU A 68 18.27 -47.30 -13.66
CA LEU A 68 17.81 -46.26 -12.78
C LEU A 68 18.94 -45.35 -12.22
N ALA A 69 20.14 -45.90 -11.97
CA ALA A 69 21.24 -45.17 -11.40
C ALA A 69 21.74 -43.99 -12.27
N PRO A 70 21.94 -44.15 -13.60
CA PRO A 70 22.28 -43.04 -14.48
C PRO A 70 21.21 -41.95 -14.53
N PHE A 71 19.90 -42.31 -14.50
CA PHE A 71 18.83 -41.33 -14.43
C PHE A 71 18.85 -40.50 -13.10
N ALA A 72 19.19 -41.19 -12.00
CA ALA A 72 19.35 -40.49 -10.71
C ALA A 72 20.51 -39.50 -10.80
N THR A 73 21.67 -39.90 -11.36
CA THR A 73 22.82 -38.99 -11.55
C THR A 73 22.49 -37.81 -12.45
N ALA A 74 21.83 -38.05 -13.60
CA ALA A 74 21.42 -37.00 -14.52
C ALA A 74 20.45 -36.01 -13.84
N SER A 75 19.47 -36.53 -13.08
CA SER A 75 18.55 -35.71 -12.31
C SER A 75 19.25 -34.84 -11.26
N GLY A 76 20.26 -35.41 -10.56
CA GLY A 76 21.10 -34.68 -9.61
C GLY A 76 21.91 -33.57 -10.25
N ILE A 77 22.52 -33.83 -11.40
CA ILE A 77 23.27 -32.84 -12.17
C ILE A 77 22.34 -31.69 -12.61
N LEU A 78 21.16 -32.00 -13.11
CA LEU A 78 20.15 -30.99 -13.50
C LEU A 78 19.76 -30.10 -12.32
N LEU A 79 19.53 -30.67 -11.13
CA LEU A 79 19.21 -29.89 -9.93
C LEU A 79 20.37 -28.96 -9.52
N VAL A 80 21.62 -29.44 -9.63
CA VAL A 80 22.79 -28.61 -9.37
C VAL A 80 22.92 -27.48 -10.41
N ILE A 81 22.73 -27.78 -11.69
CA ILE A 81 22.75 -26.78 -12.76
C ILE A 81 21.67 -25.74 -12.55
N GLU A 82 20.45 -26.15 -12.18
CA GLU A 82 19.36 -25.20 -11.87
C GLU A 82 19.70 -24.31 -10.69
N ALA A 83 20.20 -24.88 -9.59
CA ALA A 83 20.58 -24.12 -8.38
C ALA A 83 21.72 -23.15 -8.66
N LEU A 84 22.74 -23.59 -9.42
CA LEU A 84 23.85 -22.73 -9.86
C LEU A 84 23.34 -21.64 -10.82
N GLY A 85 22.46 -21.97 -11.75
CA GLY A 85 21.87 -21.03 -12.69
C GLY A 85 21.10 -19.91 -11.97
N LYS A 86 20.33 -20.24 -10.93
CA LYS A 86 19.65 -19.26 -10.09
C LYS A 86 20.63 -18.34 -9.36
N ARG A 87 21.68 -18.89 -8.76
CA ARG A 87 22.71 -18.10 -8.07
C ARG A 87 23.47 -17.19 -9.05
N LEU A 88 23.86 -17.71 -10.20
CA LEU A 88 24.54 -16.93 -11.24
C LEU A 88 23.63 -15.83 -11.79
N SER A 89 22.35 -16.11 -12.03
CA SER A 89 21.38 -15.11 -12.47
C SER A 89 21.25 -13.96 -11.47
N ASN A 90 21.11 -14.27 -10.17
CA ASN A 90 21.07 -13.24 -9.13
C ASN A 90 22.37 -12.46 -9.04
N TRP A 91 23.51 -13.14 -9.18
CA TRP A 91 24.82 -12.50 -9.14
C TRP A 91 25.02 -11.52 -10.31
N PHE A 92 24.67 -11.91 -11.55
CA PHE A 92 24.73 -11.02 -12.71
C PHE A 92 23.85 -9.78 -12.57
N LYS A 93 22.66 -9.92 -11.97
CA LYS A 93 21.75 -8.79 -11.71
C LYS A 93 22.33 -7.76 -10.75
N CYS A 94 23.27 -8.15 -9.87
CA CYS A 94 23.85 -7.28 -8.84
C CYS A 94 24.99 -6.37 -9.33
N PHE A 95 25.42 -6.46 -10.59
CA PHE A 95 26.52 -5.63 -11.10
C PHE A 95 26.16 -4.14 -11.24
N ASN A 96 24.88 -3.81 -11.38
CA ASN A 96 24.45 -2.43 -11.41
C ASN A 96 24.27 -1.91 -9.99
N LYS A 97 25.07 -0.91 -9.58
CA LYS A 97 25.06 -0.36 -8.21
C LYS A 97 23.75 0.35 -7.85
N ASN A 98 22.98 0.79 -8.86
CA ASN A 98 21.75 1.56 -8.67
C ASN A 98 20.49 0.69 -8.83
N ASN A 99 20.59 -0.60 -8.56
CA ASN A 99 19.48 -1.52 -8.66
C ASN A 99 18.48 -1.34 -7.51
N ILE A 100 17.22 -1.55 -7.84
CA ILE A 100 16.10 -1.57 -6.91
C ILE A 100 15.52 -2.98 -6.96
N VAL A 101 15.57 -3.68 -5.85
CA VAL A 101 15.07 -5.06 -5.76
C VAL A 101 13.65 -5.05 -5.23
N VAL A 102 12.76 -5.78 -5.90
CA VAL A 102 11.36 -5.91 -5.50
C VAL A 102 11.08 -7.38 -5.16
N TYR A 103 10.81 -7.63 -3.89
CA TYR A 103 10.42 -8.92 -3.35
C TYR A 103 8.89 -9.04 -3.36
N GLY A 104 8.38 -10.22 -3.54
CA GLY A 104 6.95 -10.50 -3.55
C GLY A 104 6.59 -11.56 -4.58
N ASN A 105 5.33 -11.92 -4.64
CA ASN A 105 4.78 -12.91 -5.57
C ASN A 105 3.58 -12.37 -6.34
N SER A 106 3.15 -11.14 -6.05
CA SER A 106 1.92 -10.54 -6.57
C SER A 106 2.06 -9.99 -7.98
N VAL A 107 0.94 -9.77 -8.63
CA VAL A 107 0.84 -9.02 -9.88
C VAL A 107 1.26 -7.55 -9.67
N THR A 108 0.95 -6.99 -8.52
CA THR A 108 1.32 -5.63 -8.10
C THR A 108 2.82 -5.37 -8.21
N ARG A 109 3.67 -6.38 -7.88
CA ARG A 109 5.12 -6.30 -8.08
C ARG A 109 5.51 -6.03 -9.54
N GLU A 110 4.80 -6.61 -10.50
CA GLU A 110 5.13 -6.47 -11.93
C GLU A 110 4.86 -5.04 -12.42
N PHE A 111 3.84 -4.36 -11.89
CA PHE A 111 3.60 -2.94 -12.17
C PHE A 111 4.75 -2.07 -11.67
N LEU A 112 5.22 -2.30 -10.43
CA LEU A 112 6.38 -1.56 -9.92
C LEU A 112 7.64 -1.83 -10.76
N LEU A 113 7.90 -3.08 -11.11
CA LEU A 113 9.04 -3.45 -11.95
C LEU A 113 8.98 -2.76 -13.32
N SER A 114 7.81 -2.66 -13.93
CA SER A 114 7.60 -1.93 -15.19
C SER A 114 7.95 -0.45 -15.04
N SER A 115 7.49 0.18 -13.95
CA SER A 115 7.79 1.57 -13.62
C SER A 115 9.28 1.83 -13.36
N LEU A 116 10.02 0.83 -12.85
CA LEU A 116 11.45 0.90 -12.59
C LEU A 116 12.32 0.68 -13.84
N ALA A 117 11.76 0.18 -14.92
CA ALA A 117 12.45 -0.17 -16.16
C ALA A 117 13.69 -1.05 -15.89
N HIS A 118 14.86 -0.71 -16.49
CA HIS A 118 16.10 -1.47 -16.35
C HIS A 118 16.74 -1.44 -14.95
N ARG A 119 16.24 -0.62 -14.02
CA ARG A 119 16.74 -0.55 -12.64
C ARG A 119 16.02 -1.54 -11.71
N GLY A 120 14.86 -2.03 -12.11
CA GLY A 120 14.09 -2.99 -11.34
C GLY A 120 14.68 -4.39 -11.43
N ILE A 121 14.84 -5.05 -10.28
CA ILE A 121 15.32 -6.44 -10.20
C ILE A 121 14.27 -7.30 -9.52
N ARG A 122 13.92 -8.38 -10.20
CA ARG A 122 13.20 -9.50 -9.65
C ARG A 122 14.21 -10.57 -9.23
N PRO A 123 14.46 -10.79 -7.93
CA PRO A 123 15.36 -11.85 -7.50
C PRO A 123 14.70 -13.21 -7.67
N VAL A 124 15.51 -14.22 -7.97
CA VAL A 124 15.02 -15.61 -8.04
C VAL A 124 14.75 -16.07 -6.61
N ASP A 125 13.59 -16.71 -6.39
CA ASP A 125 13.15 -17.23 -5.09
C ASP A 125 13.12 -16.17 -3.97
N ASN A 126 12.91 -14.89 -4.31
CA ASN A 126 12.97 -13.75 -3.38
C ASN A 126 14.25 -13.71 -2.51
N ALA A 127 15.38 -14.21 -3.03
CA ALA A 127 16.66 -14.19 -2.31
C ALA A 127 17.15 -12.75 -2.12
N ILE A 128 17.73 -12.46 -0.95
CA ILE A 128 18.32 -11.14 -0.70
C ILE A 128 19.56 -10.97 -1.58
N VAL A 129 19.56 -9.89 -2.36
CA VAL A 129 20.67 -9.54 -3.25
C VAL A 129 21.15 -8.12 -2.97
N LYS A 130 22.36 -7.78 -3.43
CA LYS A 130 22.91 -6.44 -3.24
C LYS A 130 22.17 -5.43 -4.10
N ALA A 131 21.63 -4.39 -3.48
CA ALA A 131 20.89 -3.32 -4.15
C ALA A 131 21.03 -1.99 -3.42
N GLU A 132 20.63 -0.89 -4.09
CA GLU A 132 20.50 0.44 -3.50
C GLU A 132 19.29 0.51 -2.60
N LYS A 133 18.15 0.02 -3.09
CA LYS A 133 16.87 0.01 -2.39
C LYS A 133 16.22 -1.37 -2.46
N HIS A 134 15.51 -1.71 -1.39
CA HIS A 134 14.79 -2.97 -1.26
C HIS A 134 13.31 -2.67 -1.08
N VAL A 135 12.44 -3.24 -1.90
CA VAL A 135 10.98 -3.10 -1.79
C VAL A 135 10.38 -4.46 -1.46
N ILE A 136 9.58 -4.52 -0.40
CA ILE A 136 8.86 -5.70 0.04
C ILE A 136 7.39 -5.49 -0.30
N LEU A 137 6.88 -6.30 -1.23
CA LEU A 137 5.57 -6.12 -1.85
C LEU A 137 4.93 -7.50 -2.12
N PHE A 138 4.50 -8.16 -1.06
CA PHE A 138 3.64 -9.35 -1.10
C PHE A 138 2.18 -8.93 -1.02
N ASP A 139 1.27 -9.90 -1.15
CA ASP A 139 -0.17 -9.63 -1.23
C ASP A 139 -0.79 -9.20 0.11
N THR A 140 -0.20 -9.62 1.25
CA THR A 140 -0.73 -9.33 2.58
C THR A 140 0.30 -8.66 3.49
N ASP A 141 -0.16 -7.88 4.46
CA ASP A 141 0.68 -7.25 5.49
C ASP A 141 1.47 -8.30 6.28
N GLU A 142 0.83 -9.45 6.60
CA GLU A 142 1.48 -10.57 7.31
C GLU A 142 2.68 -11.11 6.52
N GLU A 143 2.52 -11.36 5.21
CA GLU A 143 3.62 -11.83 4.37
C GLU A 143 4.77 -10.82 4.27
N ASN A 144 4.44 -9.53 4.21
CA ASN A 144 5.42 -8.45 4.16
C ASN A 144 6.23 -8.38 5.46
N ILE A 145 5.56 -8.44 6.62
CA ILE A 145 6.17 -8.42 7.95
C ILE A 145 7.03 -9.68 8.17
N ASP A 146 6.51 -10.85 7.82
CA ASP A 146 7.22 -12.12 7.95
C ASP A 146 8.50 -12.12 7.11
N PHE A 147 8.42 -11.64 5.87
CA PHE A 147 9.61 -11.54 5.01
C PHE A 147 10.64 -10.58 5.60
N TYR A 148 10.24 -9.39 6.03
CA TYR A 148 11.14 -8.42 6.65
C TYR A 148 11.78 -8.97 7.91
N THR A 149 10.99 -9.53 8.82
CA THR A 149 11.47 -10.08 10.09
C THR A 149 12.47 -11.21 9.87
N LYS A 150 12.19 -12.11 8.93
CA LYS A 150 13.08 -13.22 8.59
C LYS A 150 14.43 -12.75 8.05
N HIS A 151 14.46 -11.64 7.31
CA HIS A 151 15.65 -11.12 6.65
C HIS A 151 16.19 -9.84 7.27
N GLN A 152 15.76 -9.50 8.50
CA GLN A 152 16.12 -8.26 9.18
C GLN A 152 17.63 -8.05 9.25
N ASN A 153 18.40 -9.06 9.60
CA ASN A 153 19.86 -8.98 9.69
C ASN A 153 20.53 -8.71 8.35
N GLU A 154 19.96 -9.22 7.26
CA GLU A 154 20.49 -9.04 5.89
C GLU A 154 20.11 -7.66 5.33
N LEU A 155 19.03 -7.07 5.82
CA LEU A 155 18.48 -5.78 5.42
C LEU A 155 18.92 -4.63 6.35
N GLU A 156 19.62 -4.92 7.42
CA GLU A 156 20.14 -3.91 8.36
C GLU A 156 20.99 -2.86 7.65
N GLY A 157 20.73 -1.57 7.95
CA GLY A 157 21.42 -0.43 7.35
C GLY A 157 21.12 -0.16 5.87
N LYS A 158 20.18 -0.89 5.26
CA LYS A 158 19.74 -0.67 3.87
C LYS A 158 18.44 0.11 3.85
N GLN A 159 18.19 0.83 2.73
CA GLN A 159 16.90 1.48 2.50
C GLN A 159 15.86 0.42 2.10
N VAL A 160 14.87 0.23 2.96
CA VAL A 160 13.81 -0.76 2.78
C VAL A 160 12.47 -0.05 2.72
N TYR A 161 11.69 -0.36 1.69
CA TYR A 161 10.32 0.07 1.51
C TYR A 161 9.40 -1.13 1.71
N ILE A 162 8.46 -1.06 2.64
CA ILE A 162 7.55 -2.15 2.96
C ILE A 162 6.10 -1.71 2.78
N HIS A 163 5.33 -2.53 2.06
CA HIS A 163 3.90 -2.32 1.87
C HIS A 163 3.13 -2.80 3.10
N LEU A 164 2.39 -1.90 3.74
CA LEU A 164 1.48 -2.22 4.86
C LEU A 164 0.26 -1.30 4.75
N ASN A 165 -0.92 -1.88 4.62
CA ASN A 165 -2.17 -1.12 4.57
C ASN A 165 -2.71 -0.79 5.96
N GLU A 166 -2.72 -1.77 6.86
CA GLU A 166 -3.29 -1.62 8.20
C GLU A 166 -2.36 -0.88 9.17
N MET A 167 -1.05 -0.95 8.95
CA MET A 167 -0.02 -0.46 9.88
C MET A 167 0.72 0.78 9.38
N ASN A 168 0.16 1.53 8.44
CA ASN A 168 0.81 2.69 7.82
C ASN A 168 1.18 3.82 8.81
N GLN A 169 0.48 3.93 9.95
CA GLN A 169 0.71 4.96 10.96
C GLN A 169 1.69 4.55 12.07
N LEU A 170 2.37 3.43 11.95
CA LEU A 170 3.36 3.01 12.95
C LEU A 170 4.53 4.00 13.03
N SER A 171 4.85 4.39 14.26
CA SER A 171 6.11 5.10 14.54
C SER A 171 7.27 4.13 14.47
N ILE A 172 7.85 3.99 13.28
CA ILE A 172 8.98 3.10 13.06
C ILE A 172 10.26 3.80 13.52
N LYS A 173 10.98 3.19 14.46
CA LYS A 173 12.23 3.72 14.98
C LYS A 173 13.42 3.59 14.02
N ASN A 174 13.30 2.75 12.98
CA ASN A 174 14.35 2.57 11.98
C ASN A 174 14.19 3.61 10.85
N PRO A 175 15.05 4.61 10.73
CA PRO A 175 14.95 5.66 9.72
C PRO A 175 15.18 5.15 8.29
N SER A 176 15.69 3.94 8.13
CA SER A 176 15.92 3.30 6.83
C SER A 176 14.75 2.43 6.37
N LEU A 177 13.71 2.28 7.22
CA LEU A 177 12.49 1.54 6.89
C LEU A 177 11.35 2.51 6.57
N HIS A 178 10.92 2.50 5.32
CA HIS A 178 9.85 3.33 4.79
C HIS A 178 8.59 2.46 4.62
N VAL A 179 7.52 2.82 5.31
CA VAL A 179 6.21 2.18 5.10
C VAL A 179 5.42 2.95 4.07
N PHE A 180 4.74 2.25 3.19
CA PHE A 180 3.78 2.81 2.26
C PHE A 180 2.52 1.95 2.18
N SER A 181 1.39 2.58 1.91
CA SER A 181 0.09 1.93 1.74
C SER A 181 -0.48 2.28 0.37
N MET A 182 -0.96 1.28 -0.36
CA MET A 182 -1.59 1.49 -1.66
C MET A 182 -2.97 2.13 -1.50
N THR A 183 -3.70 1.79 -0.46
CA THR A 183 -5.02 2.35 -0.17
C THR A 183 -4.93 3.80 0.27
N GLU A 184 -3.90 4.17 1.05
CA GLU A 184 -3.61 5.57 1.37
C GLU A 184 -3.28 6.39 0.11
N ILE A 185 -2.38 5.88 -0.74
CA ILE A 185 -2.02 6.55 -2.01
C ILE A 185 -3.26 6.73 -2.88
N ALA A 186 -4.10 5.70 -3.01
CA ALA A 186 -5.33 5.74 -3.79
C ALA A 186 -6.31 6.80 -3.28
N ALA A 187 -6.58 6.83 -1.98
CA ALA A 187 -7.50 7.79 -1.37
C ALA A 187 -7.01 9.24 -1.51
N ARG A 188 -5.71 9.48 -1.33
CA ARG A 188 -5.10 10.81 -1.49
C ARG A 188 -5.17 11.29 -2.94
N LEU A 189 -4.88 10.42 -3.90
CA LEU A 189 -5.00 10.74 -5.33
C LEU A 189 -6.46 10.98 -5.71
N PHE A 190 -7.37 10.13 -5.23
CA PHE A 190 -8.80 10.28 -5.49
C PHE A 190 -9.30 11.68 -5.10
N TRP A 191 -9.09 12.12 -3.88
CA TRP A 191 -9.55 13.44 -3.45
C TRP A 191 -8.81 14.61 -4.09
N ARG A 192 -7.58 14.38 -4.54
CA ARG A 192 -6.81 15.37 -5.29
C ARG A 192 -7.34 15.57 -6.71
N GLU A 193 -7.70 14.48 -7.38
CA GLU A 193 -8.13 14.49 -8.78
C GLU A 193 -9.63 14.74 -8.92
N GLU A 194 -10.42 14.20 -8.01
CA GLU A 194 -11.88 14.24 -8.00
C GLU A 194 -12.43 14.91 -6.72
N PRO A 195 -12.12 16.17 -6.47
CA PRO A 195 -12.62 16.90 -5.31
C PRO A 195 -14.14 17.11 -5.39
N VAL A 196 -14.74 17.40 -4.26
CA VAL A 196 -16.12 17.87 -4.24
C VAL A 196 -16.21 19.27 -4.86
N SER A 197 -17.25 19.51 -5.65
CA SER A 197 -17.49 20.83 -6.27
C SER A 197 -18.03 21.84 -5.26
N PHE A 198 -17.40 23.03 -5.20
CA PHE A 198 -17.87 24.14 -4.34
C PHE A 198 -19.33 24.49 -4.60
N GLY A 199 -19.71 24.65 -5.87
CA GLY A 199 -21.07 25.00 -6.22
C GLY A 199 -22.15 23.98 -5.84
N LYS A 200 -21.76 22.70 -5.60
CA LYS A 200 -22.67 21.69 -5.07
C LYS A 200 -22.86 21.84 -3.55
N ILE A 201 -21.79 22.16 -2.83
CA ILE A 201 -21.83 22.38 -1.39
C ILE A 201 -22.62 23.63 -1.03
N GLU A 202 -22.48 24.70 -1.79
CA GLU A 202 -23.26 25.95 -1.60
C GLU A 202 -24.77 25.74 -1.73
N ARG A 203 -25.23 24.68 -2.41
CA ARG A 203 -26.65 24.33 -2.53
C ARG A 203 -27.24 23.74 -1.24
N GLY A 204 -26.42 23.44 -0.24
CA GLY A 204 -26.83 22.89 1.05
C GLY A 204 -26.18 21.54 1.36
N LYS A 205 -26.98 20.60 1.82
CA LYS A 205 -26.52 19.28 2.26
C LYS A 205 -25.98 18.45 1.08
N TYR A 206 -24.74 17.97 1.20
CA TYR A 206 -24.07 17.13 0.21
C TYR A 206 -23.90 15.70 0.75
N ARG A 207 -24.38 14.69 0.02
CA ARG A 207 -24.39 13.29 0.47
C ARG A 207 -23.42 12.45 -0.31
N ILE A 208 -22.48 11.85 0.43
CA ILE A 208 -21.48 10.92 -0.08
C ILE A 208 -21.79 9.53 0.48
N LEU A 209 -22.00 8.55 -0.40
CA LEU A 209 -22.16 7.16 -0.03
C LEU A 209 -20.83 6.44 -0.29
N ILE A 210 -20.26 5.81 0.74
CA ILE A 210 -19.07 4.95 0.64
C ILE A 210 -19.55 3.51 0.78
N VAL A 211 -19.42 2.73 -0.29
CA VAL A 211 -19.88 1.35 -0.38
C VAL A 211 -18.69 0.41 -0.41
N GLY A 212 -18.54 -0.44 0.61
CA GLY A 212 -17.33 -1.17 0.93
C GLY A 212 -16.43 -0.36 1.89
N PHE A 213 -16.36 -0.78 3.15
CA PHE A 213 -15.66 -0.02 4.19
C PHE A 213 -14.50 -0.82 4.80
N GLU A 214 -13.78 -1.55 3.94
CA GLU A 214 -12.48 -2.11 4.25
C GLU A 214 -11.38 -1.05 4.09
N ASP A 215 -10.11 -1.44 4.03
CA ASP A 215 -8.95 -0.53 4.04
C ASP A 215 -9.11 0.72 3.14
N LEU A 216 -9.53 0.54 1.88
CA LEU A 216 -9.70 1.67 0.96
C LEU A 216 -10.85 2.58 1.37
N GLY A 217 -11.99 2.02 1.78
CA GLY A 217 -13.16 2.81 2.21
C GLY A 217 -12.85 3.64 3.45
N GLN A 218 -12.08 3.09 4.38
CA GLN A 218 -11.61 3.79 5.58
C GLN A 218 -10.68 4.95 5.21
N GLU A 219 -9.71 4.73 4.30
CA GLU A 219 -8.82 5.80 3.84
C GLU A 219 -9.57 6.87 3.03
N VAL A 220 -10.55 6.49 2.19
CA VAL A 220 -11.42 7.44 1.48
C VAL A 220 -12.20 8.31 2.45
N LEU A 221 -12.76 7.77 3.53
CA LEU A 221 -13.41 8.55 4.58
C LEU A 221 -12.42 9.49 5.28
N LYS A 222 -11.28 8.99 5.76
CA LYS A 222 -10.27 9.78 6.49
C LYS A 222 -9.80 10.98 5.69
N TYR A 223 -9.38 10.75 4.44
CA TYR A 223 -8.92 11.84 3.58
C TYR A 223 -10.06 12.72 3.07
N GLY A 224 -11.28 12.20 2.96
CA GLY A 224 -12.49 12.98 2.68
C GLY A 224 -12.78 14.00 3.78
N LEU A 225 -12.74 13.57 5.04
CA LEU A 225 -12.95 14.44 6.21
C LEU A 225 -11.89 15.55 6.33
N LEU A 226 -10.65 15.29 5.86
CA LEU A 226 -9.54 16.25 5.94
C LEU A 226 -9.44 17.17 4.73
N ASN A 227 -9.95 16.77 3.56
CA ASN A 227 -9.80 17.52 2.31
C ASN A 227 -11.09 18.15 1.79
N ASN A 228 -12.26 17.75 2.30
CA ASN A 228 -13.53 18.38 1.91
C ASN A 228 -13.98 19.40 2.97
N ILE A 229 -13.20 20.47 3.12
CA ILE A 229 -13.46 21.56 4.05
C ILE A 229 -13.50 22.86 3.26
N PHE A 230 -14.71 23.43 3.06
CA PHE A 230 -14.96 24.55 2.16
C PHE A 230 -15.64 25.73 2.84
N ALA A 231 -16.34 25.49 3.94
CA ALA A 231 -16.96 26.51 4.76
C ALA A 231 -17.17 25.99 6.18
N PRO A 232 -17.15 26.87 7.20
CA PRO A 232 -17.41 26.47 8.59
C PRO A 232 -18.81 25.90 8.80
N THR A 233 -19.76 26.27 7.92
CA THR A 233 -21.18 25.88 8.01
C THR A 233 -21.60 24.83 7.00
N GLN A 234 -20.63 24.24 6.28
CA GLN A 234 -20.94 23.19 5.31
C GLN A 234 -21.63 21.98 5.98
N GLN A 235 -22.40 21.22 5.20
CA GLN A 235 -23.05 20.00 5.66
C GLN A 235 -22.78 18.87 4.68
N ILE A 236 -21.74 18.08 4.95
CA ILE A 236 -21.45 16.85 4.20
C ILE A 236 -21.88 15.66 5.06
N GLU A 237 -22.73 14.81 4.52
CA GLU A 237 -23.12 13.54 5.13
C GLU A 237 -22.33 12.41 4.46
N TYR A 238 -21.50 11.71 5.23
CA TYR A 238 -20.79 10.50 4.81
C TYR A 238 -21.58 9.29 5.28
N HIS A 239 -22.25 8.61 4.34
CA HIS A 239 -23.02 7.40 4.60
C HIS A 239 -22.14 6.17 4.32
N ILE A 240 -21.92 5.34 5.32
CA ILE A 240 -20.99 4.22 5.29
C ILE A 240 -21.78 2.91 5.17
N PHE A 241 -21.44 2.11 4.15
CA PHE A 241 -21.99 0.78 3.91
C PHE A 241 -20.87 -0.26 3.86
N GLY A 242 -20.90 -1.20 4.77
CA GLY A 242 -19.90 -2.27 4.90
C GLY A 242 -19.52 -2.53 6.34
N GLU A 243 -18.67 -3.53 6.54
CA GLU A 243 -18.19 -3.87 7.87
C GLU A 243 -17.18 -2.83 8.35
N THR A 244 -17.46 -2.23 9.49
CA THR A 244 -16.62 -1.17 10.05
C THR A 244 -15.48 -1.69 10.91
N HIS A 245 -15.50 -2.99 11.25
CA HIS A 245 -14.56 -3.64 12.15
C HIS A 245 -14.31 -2.78 13.41
N HIS A 246 -13.05 -2.45 13.68
CA HIS A 246 -12.68 -1.62 14.82
C HIS A 246 -12.39 -0.15 14.46
N PHE A 247 -12.73 0.29 13.25
CA PHE A 247 -12.38 1.64 12.79
C PHE A 247 -12.89 2.73 13.74
N PHE A 248 -14.17 2.68 14.12
CA PHE A 248 -14.75 3.66 15.04
C PHE A 248 -14.31 3.48 16.49
N ASP A 249 -13.87 2.28 16.89
CA ASP A 249 -13.23 2.04 18.19
C ASP A 249 -11.86 2.72 18.27
N TRP A 250 -11.13 2.77 17.15
CA TRP A 250 -9.82 3.43 17.06
C TRP A 250 -9.92 4.93 16.85
N HIS A 251 -11.03 5.44 16.30
CA HIS A 251 -11.28 6.84 16.00
C HIS A 251 -12.51 7.36 16.75
N ARG A 252 -12.41 7.47 18.08
CA ARG A 252 -13.56 7.74 18.98
C ARG A 252 -14.11 9.16 18.88
N GLU A 253 -13.31 10.11 18.41
CA GLU A 253 -13.66 11.53 18.40
C GLU A 253 -14.22 12.00 17.03
N LEU A 254 -14.61 11.05 16.17
CA LEU A 254 -15.15 11.38 14.84
C LEU A 254 -16.53 12.08 14.88
N ASP A 255 -17.26 11.96 15.97
CA ASP A 255 -18.50 12.69 16.23
C ASP A 255 -18.28 14.21 16.33
N LYS A 256 -17.03 14.66 16.52
CA LYS A 256 -16.64 16.08 16.57
C LYS A 256 -16.31 16.68 15.20
N MET A 257 -16.52 15.96 14.11
CA MET A 257 -16.30 16.47 12.74
C MET A 257 -17.37 17.45 12.26
N LEU A 258 -18.18 17.96 13.18
CA LEU A 258 -19.26 18.90 12.89
C LEU A 258 -18.79 20.10 12.04
N PRO A 259 -19.70 20.66 11.19
CA PRO A 259 -21.10 20.23 11.01
C PRO A 259 -21.29 19.03 10.07
N ASP A 260 -20.21 18.46 9.53
CA ASP A 260 -20.28 17.22 8.74
C ASP A 260 -20.70 16.04 9.64
N GLN A 261 -21.33 15.04 9.04
CA GLN A 261 -21.86 13.88 9.75
C GLN A 261 -21.37 12.57 9.13
N ILE A 262 -21.10 11.59 9.99
CA ILE A 262 -20.76 10.23 9.58
C ILE A 262 -21.92 9.34 10.05
N ILE A 263 -22.55 8.64 9.11
CA ILE A 263 -23.73 7.82 9.33
C ILE A 263 -23.41 6.39 8.87
N VAL A 264 -23.35 5.47 9.82
CA VAL A 264 -23.11 4.05 9.54
C VAL A 264 -24.44 3.33 9.35
N HIS A 265 -24.56 2.58 8.26
CA HIS A 265 -25.74 1.79 7.95
C HIS A 265 -25.47 0.30 8.23
N GLU A 266 -26.37 -0.33 8.97
CA GLU A 266 -26.36 -1.79 9.20
C GLU A 266 -27.01 -2.55 8.02
N THR A 267 -27.74 -1.83 7.17
CA THR A 267 -28.44 -2.35 6.00
C THR A 267 -27.55 -2.33 4.76
N SER A 268 -27.92 -3.11 3.76
CA SER A 268 -27.30 -3.02 2.44
C SER A 268 -27.65 -1.70 1.77
N VAL A 269 -26.73 -1.13 0.99
CA VAL A 269 -27.00 0.07 0.18
C VAL A 269 -28.24 -0.09 -0.71
N TYR A 270 -28.55 -1.30 -1.15
CA TYR A 270 -29.71 -1.60 -1.99
C TYR A 270 -31.06 -1.44 -1.27
N GLU A 271 -31.07 -1.42 0.05
CA GLU A 271 -32.28 -1.17 0.84
C GLU A 271 -32.59 0.32 1.00
N GLU A 272 -31.57 1.17 0.83
CA GLU A 272 -31.62 2.62 1.05
C GLU A 272 -32.00 3.39 -0.24
N ARG A 273 -33.14 3.05 -0.85
CA ARG A 273 -33.58 3.62 -2.14
C ARG A 273 -33.71 5.13 -2.14
N GLU A 274 -34.26 5.68 -1.05
CA GLU A 274 -34.45 7.13 -0.92
C GLU A 274 -33.11 7.84 -0.82
N LEU A 275 -32.18 7.29 -0.04
CA LEU A 275 -30.84 7.83 0.10
C LEU A 275 -30.05 7.79 -1.22
N ILE A 276 -30.11 6.69 -1.98
CA ILE A 276 -29.52 6.61 -3.32
C ILE A 276 -30.09 7.70 -4.23
N SER A 277 -31.40 7.95 -4.19
CA SER A 277 -32.03 8.98 -5.01
C SER A 277 -31.62 10.41 -4.65
N GLN A 278 -31.13 10.61 -3.44
CA GLN A 278 -30.66 11.89 -2.93
C GLN A 278 -29.13 12.02 -2.88
N ALA A 279 -28.39 10.98 -3.25
CA ALA A 279 -26.93 10.99 -3.25
C ALA A 279 -26.38 11.99 -4.26
N ASP A 280 -25.33 12.69 -3.87
CA ASP A 280 -24.55 13.57 -4.74
C ASP A 280 -23.30 12.83 -5.29
N ARG A 281 -22.78 11.88 -4.50
CA ARG A 281 -21.63 11.06 -4.87
C ARG A 281 -21.76 9.67 -4.27
N ILE A 282 -21.45 8.64 -5.07
CA ILE A 282 -21.38 7.25 -4.61
C ILE A 282 -19.99 6.72 -4.97
N ILE A 283 -19.27 6.20 -3.98
CA ILE A 283 -17.89 5.71 -4.11
C ILE A 283 -17.89 4.23 -3.73
N PHE A 284 -17.59 3.35 -4.67
CA PHE A 284 -17.49 1.92 -4.46
C PHE A 284 -16.03 1.57 -4.15
N CYS A 285 -15.76 1.05 -2.95
CA CYS A 285 -14.43 0.80 -2.40
C CYS A 285 -14.13 -0.68 -2.10
N GLY A 286 -14.95 -1.61 -2.58
CA GLY A 286 -14.71 -3.05 -2.46
C GLY A 286 -13.77 -3.61 -3.54
N GLY A 287 -13.89 -4.91 -3.84
CA GLY A 287 -13.17 -5.54 -4.95
C GLY A 287 -13.73 -5.18 -6.32
N ASP A 288 -12.93 -5.28 -7.38
CA ASP A 288 -13.28 -4.87 -8.75
C ASP A 288 -14.64 -5.40 -9.20
N ARG A 289 -14.86 -6.71 -9.02
CA ARG A 289 -16.10 -7.36 -9.42
C ARG A 289 -17.31 -6.84 -8.64
N ASP A 290 -17.15 -6.68 -7.34
CA ASP A 290 -18.24 -6.25 -6.46
C ASP A 290 -18.59 -4.78 -6.72
N ASN A 291 -17.58 -3.93 -6.91
CA ASN A 291 -17.73 -2.53 -7.26
C ASN A 291 -18.49 -2.36 -8.57
N MET A 292 -18.09 -3.09 -9.61
CA MET A 292 -18.75 -3.01 -10.92
C MET A 292 -20.15 -3.57 -10.90
N THR A 293 -20.37 -4.65 -10.16
CA THR A 293 -21.70 -5.23 -9.99
C THR A 293 -22.62 -4.26 -9.25
N ALA A 294 -22.14 -3.66 -8.16
CA ALA A 294 -22.91 -2.69 -7.38
C ALA A 294 -23.24 -1.43 -8.19
N ALA A 295 -22.25 -0.86 -8.86
CA ALA A 295 -22.44 0.33 -9.68
C ALA A 295 -23.43 0.07 -10.84
N SER A 296 -23.27 -1.05 -11.55
CA SER A 296 -24.17 -1.44 -12.66
C SER A 296 -25.60 -1.66 -12.20
N ASN A 297 -25.80 -2.32 -11.04
CA ASN A 297 -27.13 -2.56 -10.50
C ASN A 297 -27.82 -1.25 -10.04
N ILE A 298 -27.06 -0.35 -9.42
CA ILE A 298 -27.59 0.96 -9.03
C ILE A 298 -27.99 1.76 -10.27
N LEU A 299 -27.15 1.79 -11.29
CA LEU A 299 -27.47 2.44 -12.56
C LEU A 299 -28.71 1.86 -13.24
N ALA A 300 -28.88 0.55 -13.21
CA ALA A 300 -29.97 -0.12 -13.92
C ALA A 300 -31.32 -0.05 -13.20
N TYR A 301 -31.33 -0.03 -11.86
CA TYR A 301 -32.55 -0.29 -11.09
C TYR A 301 -32.95 0.83 -10.12
N TYR A 302 -32.11 1.88 -9.94
CA TYR A 302 -32.39 2.94 -8.97
C TYR A 302 -32.52 4.30 -9.64
N ASN A 303 -33.44 5.11 -9.13
CA ASN A 303 -33.54 6.52 -9.50
C ASN A 303 -32.43 7.29 -8.80
N MET A 304 -31.75 8.16 -9.53
CA MET A 304 -30.67 9.00 -9.01
C MET A 304 -30.82 10.43 -9.51
N LYS A 305 -30.11 11.38 -8.89
CA LYS A 305 -29.96 12.74 -9.43
C LYS A 305 -29.28 12.68 -10.80
N SER A 306 -29.63 13.62 -11.69
CA SER A 306 -29.02 13.69 -13.02
C SER A 306 -27.53 14.07 -12.99
N ASP A 307 -27.07 14.68 -11.90
CA ASP A 307 -25.71 15.15 -11.67
C ASP A 307 -24.97 14.36 -10.56
N VAL A 308 -25.45 13.16 -10.22
CA VAL A 308 -24.77 12.25 -9.30
C VAL A 308 -23.42 11.82 -9.88
N GLU A 309 -22.43 11.75 -9.02
CA GLU A 309 -21.08 11.29 -9.38
C GLU A 309 -20.86 9.86 -8.90
N LEU A 310 -20.55 8.95 -9.81
CA LEU A 310 -20.29 7.55 -9.49
C LEU A 310 -18.82 7.22 -9.69
N TYR A 311 -18.18 6.71 -8.64
CA TYR A 311 -16.78 6.30 -8.67
C TYR A 311 -16.65 4.85 -8.24
N ALA A 312 -15.80 4.08 -8.93
CA ALA A 312 -15.51 2.70 -8.56
C ALA A 312 -14.00 2.46 -8.49
N ALA A 313 -13.54 1.92 -7.38
CA ALA A 313 -12.18 1.43 -7.31
C ALA A 313 -12.03 0.23 -8.23
N ILE A 314 -11.11 0.32 -9.19
CA ILE A 314 -10.80 -0.72 -10.16
C ILE A 314 -9.29 -0.89 -10.18
N TYR A 315 -8.83 -1.93 -9.52
CA TYR A 315 -7.41 -2.22 -9.35
C TYR A 315 -6.78 -2.79 -10.63
N ASP A 316 -7.57 -3.55 -11.41
CA ASP A 316 -7.15 -4.20 -12.65
C ASP A 316 -7.82 -3.54 -13.88
N LYS A 317 -7.02 -2.89 -14.72
CA LYS A 317 -7.51 -2.25 -15.95
C LYS A 317 -8.18 -3.20 -16.94
N ASP A 318 -7.79 -4.48 -16.95
CA ASP A 318 -8.39 -5.46 -17.84
C ASP A 318 -9.88 -5.66 -17.54
N VAL A 319 -10.28 -5.43 -16.28
CA VAL A 319 -11.70 -5.46 -15.88
C VAL A 319 -12.49 -4.33 -16.52
N LEU A 320 -11.90 -3.15 -16.70
CA LEU A 320 -12.54 -2.02 -17.37
C LEU A 320 -12.80 -2.28 -18.86
N GLU A 321 -11.86 -2.95 -19.53
CA GLU A 321 -12.00 -3.28 -20.94
C GLU A 321 -13.13 -4.28 -21.18
N LEU A 322 -13.37 -5.20 -20.24
CA LEU A 322 -14.44 -6.20 -20.32
C LEU A 322 -15.84 -5.60 -20.20
N ILE A 323 -15.99 -4.51 -19.45
CA ILE A 323 -17.30 -3.97 -19.08
C ILE A 323 -17.72 -2.82 -20.03
N GLY A 324 -16.77 -2.32 -20.79
CA GLY A 324 -16.93 -1.10 -21.61
C GLY A 324 -17.11 0.10 -20.70
N THR A 325 -16.14 1.01 -20.70
CA THR A 325 -16.19 2.24 -19.90
C THR A 325 -17.51 2.94 -20.13
N THR A 326 -18.32 2.94 -19.09
CA THR A 326 -19.48 3.80 -19.13
C THR A 326 -18.96 5.21 -18.82
N ASP A 327 -19.32 6.18 -19.63
CA ASP A 327 -19.04 7.60 -19.36
C ASP A 327 -19.60 8.08 -18.01
N VAL A 328 -20.33 7.20 -17.34
CA VAL A 328 -21.06 7.48 -16.08
C VAL A 328 -20.29 7.01 -14.84
N ILE A 329 -19.59 5.85 -14.89
CA ILE A 329 -18.79 5.36 -13.77
C ILE A 329 -17.34 5.71 -14.00
N LYS A 330 -16.79 6.53 -13.12
CA LYS A 330 -15.39 6.95 -13.15
C LYS A 330 -14.53 5.95 -12.36
N PRO A 331 -13.58 5.27 -12.98
CA PRO A 331 -12.67 4.38 -12.27
C PRO A 331 -11.59 5.17 -11.52
N PHE A 332 -11.13 4.61 -10.41
CA PHE A 332 -9.95 5.10 -9.68
C PHE A 332 -9.21 3.93 -9.04
N ALA A 333 -8.06 4.15 -8.41
CA ALA A 333 -7.25 3.16 -7.69
C ALA A 333 -6.60 2.06 -8.56
N SER A 334 -6.36 2.32 -9.86
CA SER A 334 -5.66 1.38 -10.72
C SER A 334 -4.25 1.08 -10.18
N MET A 335 -3.91 -0.20 -10.01
CA MET A 335 -2.59 -0.60 -9.52
C MET A 335 -1.45 -0.16 -10.44
N GLU A 336 -1.69 -0.04 -11.74
CA GLU A 336 -0.70 0.48 -12.69
C GLU A 336 -0.37 1.95 -12.41
N GLU A 337 -1.32 2.74 -11.95
CA GLU A 337 -1.13 4.16 -11.60
C GLU A 337 -0.55 4.33 -10.20
N LEU A 338 -1.00 3.51 -9.24
CA LEU A 338 -0.56 3.60 -7.85
C LEU A 338 0.84 3.04 -7.64
N CYS A 339 1.10 1.87 -8.23
CA CYS A 339 2.32 1.10 -7.97
C CYS A 339 3.48 1.59 -8.83
N THR A 340 3.87 2.84 -8.65
CA THR A 340 4.93 3.49 -9.43
C THR A 340 6.13 3.87 -8.57
N ARG A 341 7.28 4.02 -9.24
CA ARG A 341 8.49 4.55 -8.61
C ARG A 341 8.25 5.89 -7.93
N ASP A 342 7.45 6.76 -8.56
CA ASP A 342 7.23 8.12 -8.08
C ASP A 342 6.50 8.13 -6.73
N TYR A 343 5.45 7.33 -6.58
CA TYR A 343 4.69 7.30 -5.34
C TYR A 343 5.37 6.49 -4.24
N ILE A 344 6.00 5.35 -4.58
CA ILE A 344 6.58 4.44 -3.58
C ILE A 344 7.99 4.90 -3.16
N LEU A 345 8.88 5.13 -4.12
CA LEU A 345 10.31 5.36 -3.83
C LEU A 345 10.72 6.81 -3.77
N ASN A 346 10.02 7.67 -4.52
CA ASN A 346 10.26 9.11 -4.54
C ASN A 346 9.30 9.86 -3.61
N GLU A 347 8.35 9.18 -2.99
CA GLU A 347 7.34 9.74 -2.08
C GLU A 347 6.71 11.03 -2.62
N LYS A 348 6.34 11.03 -3.91
CA LYS A 348 5.91 12.23 -4.65
C LYS A 348 4.77 12.97 -3.96
N LEU A 349 3.83 12.24 -3.34
CA LEU A 349 2.73 12.85 -2.60
C LEU A 349 3.19 13.60 -1.34
N ASN A 350 4.33 13.23 -0.77
CA ASN A 350 4.85 13.81 0.46
C ASN A 350 5.82 14.99 0.19
N GLN A 351 6.24 15.23 -1.07
CA GLN A 351 7.27 16.23 -1.38
C GLN A 351 6.90 17.66 -0.90
N ASN A 352 5.63 18.05 -1.04
CA ASN A 352 5.17 19.35 -0.56
C ASN A 352 5.21 19.44 0.96
N ALA A 353 4.83 18.39 1.68
CA ALA A 353 4.91 18.34 3.13
C ALA A 353 6.36 18.42 3.62
N ILE A 354 7.27 17.69 2.96
CA ILE A 354 8.72 17.73 3.25
C ILE A 354 9.28 19.14 3.01
N LYS A 355 8.94 19.77 1.88
CA LYS A 355 9.38 21.14 1.54
C LYS A 355 8.91 22.14 2.57
N THR A 356 7.63 22.10 2.94
CA THR A 356 7.05 23.02 3.95
C THR A 356 7.68 22.81 5.32
N HIS A 357 7.87 21.56 5.73
CA HIS A 357 8.53 21.25 7.00
C HIS A 357 9.98 21.75 7.04
N ASN A 358 10.76 21.53 5.98
CA ASN A 358 12.14 21.98 5.90
C ASN A 358 12.24 23.51 5.93
N LEU A 359 11.30 24.21 5.31
CA LEU A 359 11.21 25.66 5.35
C LEU A 359 10.88 26.16 6.77
N TYR A 360 9.91 25.53 7.44
CA TYR A 360 9.62 25.81 8.85
C TYR A 360 10.87 25.63 9.72
N ASN A 361 11.57 24.51 9.59
CA ASN A 361 12.80 24.23 10.31
C ASN A 361 13.90 25.26 10.05
N SER A 362 14.01 25.81 8.84
CA SER A 362 15.00 26.85 8.52
C SER A 362 14.74 28.14 9.27
N ASN A 363 13.49 28.43 9.60
CA ASN A 363 13.07 29.66 10.32
C ASN A 363 13.09 29.48 11.85
N VAL A 364 13.24 28.27 12.38
CA VAL A 364 13.37 28.02 13.81
C VAL A 364 14.72 28.50 14.29
N THR A 365 14.71 29.44 15.22
CA THR A 365 15.94 30.06 15.78
C THR A 365 16.62 29.18 16.83
N ASN A 366 15.84 28.46 17.64
CA ASN A 366 16.38 27.55 18.65
C ASN A 366 16.75 26.19 18.04
N PRO A 367 18.05 25.79 18.01
CA PRO A 367 18.48 24.50 17.44
C PRO A 367 17.83 23.26 18.05
N GLU A 368 17.47 23.32 19.35
CA GLU A 368 16.83 22.19 20.05
C GLU A 368 15.40 21.90 19.56
N TRP A 369 14.78 22.85 18.88
CA TRP A 369 13.42 22.69 18.32
C TRP A 369 13.43 22.27 16.86
N LYS A 370 14.62 22.19 16.24
CA LYS A 370 14.77 21.68 14.86
C LYS A 370 14.69 20.16 14.87
N ILE A 371 13.69 19.65 14.18
CA ILE A 371 13.50 18.20 14.04
C ILE A 371 13.56 17.89 12.56
N GLU A 372 14.47 17.01 12.14
CA GLU A 372 14.52 16.55 10.75
C GLU A 372 13.27 15.76 10.38
N TRP A 373 12.87 15.81 9.11
CA TRP A 373 11.68 15.10 8.61
C TRP A 373 11.65 13.62 9.02
N LYS A 374 12.79 12.93 8.89
CA LYS A 374 12.94 11.51 9.24
C LYS A 374 12.75 11.20 10.73
N ASP A 375 12.99 12.20 11.59
CA ASP A 375 12.94 12.08 13.05
C ASP A 375 11.59 12.53 13.62
N LEU A 376 10.68 13.02 12.76
CA LEU A 376 9.32 13.34 13.15
C LEU A 376 8.58 12.09 13.61
N SER A 377 7.79 12.22 14.70
CA SER A 377 6.81 11.19 15.03
C SER A 377 5.80 11.01 13.89
N ALA A 378 5.21 9.83 13.77
CA ALA A 378 4.17 9.58 12.77
C ALA A 378 3.07 10.64 12.83
N PHE A 379 2.56 10.96 14.03
CA PHE A 379 1.56 12.00 14.23
C PHE A 379 1.95 13.36 13.62
N LEU A 380 3.15 13.84 13.87
CA LEU A 380 3.62 15.13 13.33
C LEU A 380 3.86 15.07 11.81
N ARG A 381 4.37 13.94 11.33
CA ARG A 381 4.59 13.72 9.88
C ARG A 381 3.26 13.75 9.12
N TYR A 382 2.27 13.00 9.59
CA TYR A 382 0.95 12.98 8.96
C TYR A 382 0.16 14.29 9.13
N SER A 383 0.39 15.06 10.19
CA SER A 383 -0.13 16.42 10.33
C SER A 383 0.37 17.33 9.21
N ASN A 384 1.68 17.28 8.93
CA ASN A 384 2.29 18.04 7.82
C ASN A 384 1.79 17.55 6.44
N ILE A 385 1.62 16.22 6.26
CA ILE A 385 1.07 15.64 5.04
C ILE A 385 -0.36 16.13 4.82
N SER A 386 -1.21 16.07 5.85
CA SER A 386 -2.60 16.55 5.77
C SER A 386 -2.68 18.03 5.40
N SER A 387 -1.82 18.89 5.98
CA SER A 387 -1.79 20.31 5.61
C SER A 387 -1.33 20.52 4.17
N ALA A 388 -0.36 19.73 3.70
CA ALA A 388 0.12 19.81 2.32
C ALA A 388 -0.90 19.30 1.29
N ASP A 389 -1.65 18.23 1.61
CA ASP A 389 -2.75 17.74 0.76
C ASP A 389 -3.86 18.78 0.66
N PHE A 390 -4.16 19.49 1.76
CA PHE A 390 -5.14 20.56 1.79
C PHE A 390 -4.77 21.78 0.91
N ASN A 391 -3.51 21.92 0.50
CA ASN A 391 -3.10 22.96 -0.45
C ASN A 391 -3.82 22.88 -1.79
N GLU A 392 -4.27 21.68 -2.21
CA GLU A 392 -5.06 21.55 -3.43
C GLU A 392 -6.45 22.16 -3.26
N VAL A 393 -7.05 22.01 -2.09
CA VAL A 393 -8.33 22.66 -1.74
C VAL A 393 -8.15 24.19 -1.72
N ARG A 394 -7.06 24.68 -1.12
CA ARG A 394 -6.72 26.13 -1.11
C ARG A 394 -6.58 26.71 -2.51
N ARG A 395 -5.88 25.99 -3.44
CA ARG A 395 -5.74 26.43 -4.84
C ARG A 395 -7.11 26.60 -5.50
N ARG A 396 -7.94 25.57 -5.40
CA ARG A 396 -9.28 25.58 -6.00
C ARG A 396 -10.19 26.63 -5.37
N TYR A 397 -10.07 26.86 -4.07
CA TYR A 397 -10.79 27.92 -3.37
C TYR A 397 -10.39 29.29 -3.93
N ILE A 398 -9.08 29.57 -4.06
CA ILE A 398 -8.58 30.80 -4.63
C ILE A 398 -9.05 30.97 -6.07
N ASP A 399 -9.00 29.92 -6.88
CA ASP A 399 -9.42 30.00 -8.27
C ASP A 399 -10.93 30.24 -8.43
N TYR A 400 -11.74 29.56 -7.61
CA TYR A 400 -13.20 29.71 -7.66
C TYR A 400 -13.68 31.11 -7.23
N TYR A 401 -13.03 31.71 -6.24
CA TYR A 401 -13.38 33.01 -5.72
C TYR A 401 -12.46 34.15 -6.18
N SER A 402 -11.60 33.94 -7.18
CA SER A 402 -10.61 34.91 -7.65
C SER A 402 -11.20 36.26 -8.08
N ASP A 403 -12.41 36.23 -8.62
CA ASP A 403 -13.10 37.43 -9.13
C ASP A 403 -14.04 38.10 -8.11
N THR A 404 -14.24 37.46 -6.95
CA THR A 404 -15.24 37.90 -5.97
C THR A 404 -14.65 38.30 -4.62
N LEU A 405 -13.49 37.72 -4.24
CA LEU A 405 -12.84 37.96 -2.94
C LEU A 405 -11.47 38.59 -3.13
N SER A 406 -11.15 39.53 -2.24
CA SER A 406 -9.80 40.07 -2.11
C SER A 406 -8.85 39.07 -1.46
N ASP A 407 -7.52 39.26 -1.63
CA ASP A 407 -6.53 38.41 -0.97
C ASP A 407 -6.63 38.47 0.57
N GLN A 408 -7.06 39.59 1.15
CA GLN A 408 -7.28 39.69 2.61
C GLN A 408 -8.48 38.84 3.08
N GLU A 409 -9.58 38.84 2.33
CA GLU A 409 -10.73 37.99 2.62
C GLU A 409 -10.39 36.51 2.43
N LEU A 410 -9.63 36.16 1.37
CA LEU A 410 -9.13 34.81 1.16
C LEU A 410 -8.24 34.33 2.31
N VAL A 411 -7.33 35.18 2.80
CA VAL A 411 -6.48 34.86 3.96
C VAL A 411 -7.36 34.55 5.18
N ALA A 412 -8.31 35.44 5.50
CA ALA A 412 -9.17 35.25 6.67
C ALA A 412 -9.93 33.93 6.61
N ILE A 413 -10.60 33.65 5.49
CA ILE A 413 -11.40 32.43 5.33
C ILE A 413 -10.50 31.18 5.36
N LEU A 414 -9.41 31.17 4.59
CA LEU A 414 -8.55 30.00 4.51
C LEU A 414 -7.80 29.73 5.83
N THR A 415 -7.60 30.75 6.66
CA THR A 415 -7.04 30.58 8.03
C THR A 415 -8.05 29.85 8.92
N GLU A 416 -9.31 30.21 8.88
CA GLU A 416 -10.36 29.48 9.60
C GLU A 416 -10.50 28.03 9.11
N LEU A 417 -10.47 27.81 7.79
CA LEU A 417 -10.54 26.45 7.23
C LEU A 417 -9.29 25.61 7.61
N GLU A 418 -8.11 26.21 7.71
CA GLU A 418 -6.91 25.51 8.20
C GLU A 418 -7.07 25.10 9.66
N HIS A 419 -7.63 25.96 10.51
CA HIS A 419 -7.91 25.61 11.89
C HIS A 419 -8.91 24.44 11.99
N ILE A 420 -9.99 24.48 11.21
CA ILE A 420 -10.97 23.37 11.14
C ILE A 420 -10.27 22.06 10.71
N ARG A 421 -9.44 22.11 9.65
CA ARG A 421 -8.67 20.94 9.21
C ARG A 421 -7.75 20.43 10.32
N TRP A 422 -7.06 21.34 11.02
CA TRP A 422 -6.15 20.99 12.11
C TRP A 422 -6.90 20.35 13.28
N CYS A 423 -8.05 20.87 13.65
CA CYS A 423 -8.93 20.27 14.66
C CYS A 423 -9.39 18.87 14.24
N ARG A 424 -9.86 18.72 12.99
CA ARG A 424 -10.30 17.41 12.45
C ARG A 424 -9.17 16.38 12.46
N TYR A 425 -7.94 16.79 12.10
CA TYR A 425 -6.78 15.91 12.18
C TYR A 425 -6.52 15.45 13.62
N HIS A 426 -6.66 16.33 14.59
CA HIS A 426 -6.49 16.00 16.00
C HIS A 426 -7.61 15.06 16.50
N TYR A 427 -8.88 15.34 16.19
CA TYR A 427 -10.00 14.47 16.55
C TYR A 427 -9.85 13.06 15.93
N MET A 428 -9.45 12.97 14.66
CA MET A 428 -9.18 11.69 14.00
C MET A 428 -8.12 10.86 14.73
N ASN A 429 -7.21 11.53 15.46
CA ASN A 429 -6.17 10.90 16.27
C ASN A 429 -6.53 10.87 17.76
N ASN A 430 -7.82 10.99 18.12
CA ASN A 430 -8.35 10.94 19.49
C ASN A 430 -7.77 12.02 20.42
N TRP A 431 -7.44 13.18 19.90
CA TRP A 431 -7.14 14.35 20.71
C TRP A 431 -8.42 15.04 21.12
N VAL A 432 -8.42 15.57 22.34
CA VAL A 432 -9.59 16.26 22.93
C VAL A 432 -9.17 17.60 23.52
N LEU A 433 -10.15 18.47 23.74
CA LEU A 433 -9.94 19.73 24.45
C LEU A 433 -9.41 19.46 25.87
N GLY A 434 -8.42 20.24 26.30
CA GLY A 434 -7.89 20.22 27.65
C GLY A 434 -7.14 21.51 27.97
N GLU A 435 -6.94 21.79 29.25
CA GLU A 435 -6.33 23.04 29.73
C GLU A 435 -4.91 23.26 29.22
N LYS A 436 -4.18 22.18 28.92
CA LYS A 436 -2.81 22.22 28.41
C LYS A 436 -2.57 21.14 27.39
N LYS A 437 -1.54 21.36 26.57
CA LYS A 437 -1.07 20.36 25.61
C LYS A 437 -0.39 19.20 26.34
N ASP A 438 -0.95 17.99 26.21
CA ASP A 438 -0.39 16.77 26.76
C ASP A 438 -0.43 15.65 25.70
N LYS A 439 0.76 15.14 25.35
CA LYS A 439 0.90 14.11 24.30
C LYS A 439 0.46 12.72 24.79
N ILE A 440 0.50 12.45 26.09
CA ILE A 440 0.12 11.17 26.69
C ILE A 440 -1.41 11.11 26.79
N LEU A 441 -2.02 12.16 27.33
CA LEU A 441 -3.47 12.29 27.47
C LEU A 441 -4.16 12.70 26.16
N ARG A 442 -3.38 13.08 25.12
CA ARG A 442 -3.89 13.61 23.84
C ARG A 442 -4.84 14.79 24.06
N THR A 443 -4.42 15.77 24.83
CA THR A 443 -5.19 17.00 25.05
C THR A 443 -4.51 18.20 24.43
N HIS A 444 -5.31 19.17 23.93
CA HIS A 444 -4.80 20.42 23.40
C HIS A 444 -5.77 21.57 23.70
N PRO A 445 -5.31 22.75 24.19
CA PRO A 445 -6.17 23.86 24.55
C PRO A 445 -6.81 24.57 23.34
N CYS A 446 -6.21 24.46 22.16
CA CYS A 446 -6.73 25.07 20.92
C CYS A 446 -7.75 24.20 20.17
N LEU A 447 -8.25 23.09 20.73
CA LEU A 447 -9.36 22.31 20.14
C LEU A 447 -10.69 22.96 20.49
N ILE A 448 -10.85 24.23 20.10
CA ILE A 448 -11.99 25.11 20.32
C ILE A 448 -12.40 25.76 19.00
N PRO A 449 -13.60 26.35 18.89
CA PRO A 449 -14.00 27.15 17.73
C PRO A 449 -13.02 28.25 17.39
N PHE A 450 -12.91 28.60 16.10
CA PHE A 450 -11.93 29.57 15.61
C PHE A 450 -12.09 30.95 16.24
N ASP A 451 -13.30 31.41 16.49
CA ASP A 451 -13.63 32.68 17.12
C ASP A 451 -13.30 32.76 18.63
N GLU A 452 -13.03 31.63 19.25
CA GLU A 452 -12.56 31.53 20.65
C GLU A 452 -11.03 31.50 20.77
N LEU A 453 -10.29 31.43 19.66
CA LEU A 453 -8.83 31.42 19.66
C LEU A 453 -8.23 32.78 20.04
N THR A 454 -7.07 32.76 20.67
CA THR A 454 -6.27 33.97 20.84
C THR A 454 -5.65 34.41 19.52
N GLN A 455 -5.41 35.73 19.37
CA GLN A 455 -4.74 36.25 18.16
C GLN A 455 -3.42 35.56 17.88
N GLU A 456 -2.64 35.26 18.93
CA GLU A 456 -1.36 34.54 18.79
C GLU A 456 -1.51 33.17 18.14
N GLU A 457 -2.60 32.43 18.45
CA GLU A 457 -2.86 31.13 17.84
C GLU A 457 -3.35 31.28 16.41
N ILE A 458 -4.21 32.26 16.13
CA ILE A 458 -4.68 32.59 14.77
C ILE A 458 -3.51 32.94 13.86
N ASP A 459 -2.56 33.77 14.34
CA ASP A 459 -1.40 34.22 13.57
C ASP A 459 -0.53 33.04 13.10
N LYS A 460 -0.49 31.94 13.85
CA LYS A 460 0.27 30.71 13.45
C LYS A 460 -0.30 30.07 12.19
N ASP A 461 -1.61 29.95 12.08
CA ASP A 461 -2.29 29.39 10.90
C ASP A 461 -2.28 30.42 9.76
N GLN A 462 -2.48 31.69 10.06
CA GLN A 462 -2.49 32.79 9.09
C GLN A 462 -1.17 32.88 8.31
N VAL A 463 -0.02 32.80 8.97
CA VAL A 463 1.30 32.85 8.31
C VAL A 463 1.45 31.75 7.25
N ILE A 464 0.96 30.55 7.53
CA ILE A 464 0.99 29.43 6.58
C ILE A 464 0.14 29.74 5.34
N VAL A 465 -1.07 30.27 5.56
CA VAL A 465 -2.01 30.62 4.49
C VAL A 465 -1.49 31.77 3.64
N GLU A 466 -1.01 32.86 4.26
CA GLU A 466 -0.45 34.02 3.54
C GLU A 466 0.75 33.62 2.66
N GLN A 467 1.64 32.78 3.21
CA GLN A 467 2.76 32.26 2.44
C GLN A 467 2.28 31.45 1.24
N PHE A 468 1.30 30.56 1.43
CA PHE A 468 0.73 29.75 0.37
C PHE A 468 0.11 30.62 -0.74
N ILE A 469 -0.74 31.60 -0.39
CA ILE A 469 -1.37 32.50 -1.37
C ILE A 469 -0.31 33.25 -2.17
N ARG A 470 0.73 33.76 -1.51
CA ARG A 470 1.84 34.49 -2.16
C ARG A 470 2.58 33.63 -3.16
N GLU A 471 2.94 32.40 -2.77
CA GLU A 471 3.62 31.44 -3.64
C GLU A 471 2.74 31.08 -4.84
N TYR A 472 1.47 30.76 -4.60
CA TYR A 472 0.52 30.39 -5.66
C TYR A 472 0.27 31.54 -6.65
N ARG A 473 0.11 32.77 -6.16
CA ARG A 473 -0.03 33.95 -7.04
C ARG A 473 1.24 34.23 -7.86
N ALA A 474 2.42 33.92 -7.32
CA ALA A 474 3.69 34.05 -8.04
C ALA A 474 3.83 33.00 -9.16
N GLU A 475 3.46 31.73 -8.89
CA GLU A 475 3.44 30.65 -9.89
C GLU A 475 2.53 30.94 -11.07
N ARG A 476 1.42 31.67 -10.89
CA ARG A 476 0.48 32.04 -11.98
C ARG A 476 0.93 33.24 -12.83
N LYS A 477 1.90 34.01 -12.38
CA LYS A 477 2.42 35.18 -13.10
C LYS A 477 3.67 34.88 -13.95
N GLY A 478 4.30 33.71 -13.76
CA GLY A 478 5.46 33.25 -14.51
C GLY A 478 5.08 32.23 -15.54
#